data_2f0489631320c12d04d2d140f561ccf1
#
_entry.id   2f0489631320c12d04d2d140f561ccf1
#
_cell.length_a   1.000
_cell.length_b   1.000
_cell.length_c   1.000
_cell.angle_alpha   90.00
_cell.angle_beta   90.00
_cell.angle_gamma   90.00
#
_symmetry.space_group_name_H-M   'P 1'
#
loop_
_entity.id
_entity.type
_entity.pdbx_description
1 polymer ?
#
loop_
_entity_poly.entity_id
_entity_poly.type
_entity_poly.pdbx_seq_one_letter_code
_entity_poly.pdbx_strand_id
1 'polypeptide(L)'
;MKVVTEDSPSQRSVQWAATMEGFTLDEVVRAHRNSVATLDLSDQRVARSTSRVAREEYSDQWLARGATRAHGAGERAREEEPDTFRTCFERDRDRILHSTSFRRLSGKTQVFVFPDDHMRTRLTHALEVAQVATSVARAVGLNVALTDAIALGHDCGHGPGGHASEEALDPYVVGGFDHATWGADVSLRALNLCHETLDGIRNHSWSRPAPLTPEGEVVSWADRIAYVCHDFEDAVSAGLVNADELPGLIRDRCGASRRQQLGAFINAMIATIRDTGVIGMDSSHAEALAAFRAFNYRSIYMREASQLQAHRVVGMLRGLVEHYAAFPALLPEDDEFPRDVAMSPAALAAAVSYVAGMTDRFACRSALTLLDWPIDQLPNGIDR
;
A
#
# COMPACT_ATOMS: atom_id res chain seq x y z
N MET A 1 18.45 20.49 45.14
CA MET A 1 19.39 19.77 44.30
C MET A 1 19.13 18.27 44.52
N LYS A 2 18.32 17.63 43.71
CA LYS A 2 18.12 16.16 43.78
C LYS A 2 19.28 15.50 43.06
N VAL A 3 20.06 14.73 43.79
CA VAL A 3 21.11 13.87 43.24
C VAL A 3 20.39 12.83 42.38
N VAL A 4 20.60 12.87 41.09
CA VAL A 4 20.25 11.79 40.19
C VAL A 4 21.20 10.64 40.48
N THR A 5 20.74 9.66 41.22
CA THR A 5 21.45 8.37 41.36
C THR A 5 21.50 7.76 39.98
N GLU A 6 22.69 7.48 39.47
CA GLU A 6 22.85 6.62 38.26
C GLU A 6 22.18 5.29 38.58
N ASP A 7 20.97 5.09 37.98
CA ASP A 7 20.30 3.81 38.07
C ASP A 7 21.14 2.79 37.32
N SER A 8 21.68 1.82 38.04
CA SER A 8 22.33 0.66 37.45
C SER A 8 21.36 -0.02 36.47
N PRO A 9 21.81 -0.42 35.27
CA PRO A 9 20.95 -1.03 34.30
C PRO A 9 20.23 -2.25 34.89
N SER A 10 18.95 -2.42 34.56
CA SER A 10 18.18 -3.55 35.06
C SER A 10 18.84 -4.88 34.67
N GLN A 11 18.67 -5.92 35.49
CA GLN A 11 19.19 -7.26 35.20
C GLN A 11 18.77 -7.75 33.80
N ARG A 12 17.57 -7.37 33.35
CA ARG A 12 17.06 -7.65 32.01
C ARG A 12 17.84 -6.92 30.92
N SER A 13 18.20 -5.64 31.16
CA SER A 13 19.01 -4.85 30.20
C SER A 13 20.43 -5.40 30.06
N VAL A 14 21.04 -5.84 31.17
CA VAL A 14 22.36 -6.49 31.16
C VAL A 14 22.29 -7.83 30.39
N GLN A 15 21.27 -8.64 30.65
CA GLN A 15 21.06 -9.90 29.96
C GLN A 15 20.80 -9.69 28.45
N TRP A 16 20.02 -8.67 28.09
CA TRP A 16 19.78 -8.32 26.69
C TRP A 16 21.06 -7.87 26.00
N ALA A 17 21.82 -6.98 26.62
CA ALA A 17 23.11 -6.52 26.09
C ALA A 17 24.11 -7.65 25.89
N ALA A 18 24.12 -8.64 26.77
CA ALA A 18 25.02 -9.81 26.65
C ALA A 18 24.73 -10.72 25.46
N THR A 19 23.57 -10.57 24.79
CA THR A 19 23.20 -11.34 23.59
C THR A 19 23.48 -10.61 22.27
N MET A 20 23.94 -9.35 22.31
CA MET A 20 24.11 -8.50 21.10
C MET A 20 25.15 -9.04 20.12
N GLU A 21 26.16 -9.74 20.59
CA GLU A 21 27.25 -10.29 19.77
C GLU A 21 26.93 -11.69 19.24
N GLY A 22 25.80 -12.29 19.66
CA GLY A 22 25.45 -13.67 19.35
C GLY A 22 26.36 -14.68 20.07
N PHE A 23 26.41 -15.91 19.52
CA PHE A 23 27.18 -17.03 20.07
C PHE A 23 28.06 -17.64 18.98
N THR A 24 29.37 -17.55 19.13
CA THR A 24 30.32 -18.14 18.19
C THR A 24 30.46 -19.63 18.45
N LEU A 25 30.28 -20.43 17.40
CA LEU A 25 30.57 -21.86 17.36
C LEU A 25 31.42 -22.12 16.12
N ASP A 26 32.63 -22.57 16.32
CA ASP A 26 33.66 -22.61 15.29
C ASP A 26 33.86 -21.21 14.66
N GLU A 27 33.75 -21.08 13.36
CA GLU A 27 33.88 -19.80 12.64
C GLU A 27 32.52 -19.11 12.39
N VAL A 28 31.40 -19.66 12.91
CA VAL A 28 30.04 -19.16 12.66
C VAL A 28 29.44 -18.56 13.91
N VAL A 29 28.90 -17.34 13.80
CA VAL A 29 28.12 -16.71 14.85
C VAL A 29 26.66 -17.08 14.69
N ARG A 30 26.06 -17.62 15.75
CA ARG A 30 24.64 -18.01 15.81
C ARG A 30 23.87 -17.07 16.74
N ALA A 31 22.59 -16.88 16.45
CA ALA A 31 21.71 -16.05 17.29
C ALA A 31 21.45 -16.69 18.68
N HIS A 32 21.44 -18.00 18.75
CA HIS A 32 21.14 -18.74 19.98
C HIS A 32 22.22 -19.78 20.28
N ARG A 33 22.65 -19.85 21.57
CA ARG A 33 23.69 -20.75 22.05
C ARG A 33 23.38 -22.24 21.79
N ASN A 34 22.12 -22.61 21.91
CA ASN A 34 21.64 -23.99 21.79
C ASN A 34 20.97 -24.27 20.43
N SER A 35 21.22 -23.41 19.41
CA SER A 35 20.67 -23.63 18.08
C SER A 35 21.20 -24.93 17.47
N VAL A 36 20.27 -25.77 17.03
CA VAL A 36 20.53 -26.99 16.24
C VAL A 36 20.05 -26.87 14.80
N ALA A 37 19.61 -25.66 14.41
CA ALA A 37 19.09 -25.39 13.08
C ALA A 37 20.23 -25.47 12.05
N THR A 38 20.15 -26.43 11.14
CA THR A 38 21.07 -26.61 10.02
C THR A 38 20.27 -26.96 8.76
N LEU A 39 20.86 -26.69 7.61
CA LEU A 39 20.34 -27.15 6.33
C LEU A 39 21.26 -28.24 5.80
N ASP A 40 20.68 -29.29 5.23
CA ASP A 40 21.44 -30.28 4.46
C ASP A 40 21.70 -29.69 3.06
N LEU A 41 22.95 -29.29 2.81
CA LEU A 41 23.39 -28.74 1.53
C LEU A 41 23.93 -29.81 0.57
N SER A 42 23.85 -31.10 0.93
CA SER A 42 24.18 -32.19 0.02
C SER A 42 23.21 -32.32 -1.16
N ASP A 43 21.98 -31.81 -1.00
CA ASP A 43 21.03 -31.72 -2.11
C ASP A 43 21.44 -30.59 -3.08
N GLN A 44 21.91 -30.99 -4.26
CA GLN A 44 22.34 -30.06 -5.32
C GLN A 44 21.21 -29.06 -5.73
N ARG A 45 19.94 -29.38 -5.48
CA ARG A 45 18.82 -28.46 -5.76
C ARG A 45 18.87 -27.21 -4.86
N VAL A 46 19.23 -27.38 -3.61
CA VAL A 46 19.38 -26.26 -2.66
C VAL A 46 20.60 -25.42 -3.04
N ALA A 47 21.72 -26.03 -3.39
CA ALA A 47 22.93 -25.32 -3.83
C ALA A 47 22.71 -24.51 -5.13
N ARG A 48 21.89 -25.03 -6.06
CA ARG A 48 21.58 -24.36 -7.34
C ARG A 48 20.59 -23.20 -7.16
N SER A 49 19.74 -23.23 -6.13
CA SER A 49 18.71 -22.20 -5.91
C SER A 49 19.25 -20.90 -5.28
N THR A 50 20.55 -20.79 -5.04
CA THR A 50 21.12 -19.63 -4.35
C THR A 50 21.40 -18.44 -5.25
N SER A 51 21.61 -18.61 -6.55
CA SER A 51 21.81 -17.50 -7.48
C SER A 51 20.48 -17.01 -8.07
N ARG A 52 20.43 -15.73 -8.41
CA ARG A 52 19.28 -15.13 -9.11
C ARG A 52 18.91 -15.92 -10.37
N VAL A 53 19.90 -16.25 -11.23
CA VAL A 53 19.67 -16.96 -12.49
C VAL A 53 19.02 -18.32 -12.25
N ALA A 54 19.55 -19.10 -11.30
CA ALA A 54 18.95 -20.40 -10.97
C ALA A 54 17.52 -20.28 -10.42
N ARG A 55 17.22 -19.20 -9.68
CA ARG A 55 15.88 -18.94 -9.17
C ARG A 55 14.91 -18.52 -10.28
N GLU A 56 15.37 -17.73 -11.26
CA GLU A 56 14.59 -17.37 -12.44
C GLU A 56 14.27 -18.63 -13.27
N GLU A 57 15.26 -19.45 -13.59
CA GLU A 57 15.10 -20.72 -14.32
C GLU A 57 14.15 -21.70 -13.60
N TYR A 58 14.26 -21.81 -12.27
CA TYR A 58 13.36 -22.62 -11.47
C TYR A 58 11.93 -22.07 -11.49
N SER A 59 11.78 -20.77 -11.31
CA SER A 59 10.49 -20.08 -11.35
C SER A 59 9.79 -20.29 -12.69
N ASP A 60 10.51 -20.20 -13.80
CA ASP A 60 9.97 -20.36 -15.15
C ASP A 60 9.33 -21.74 -15.40
N GLN A 61 9.74 -22.76 -14.67
CA GLN A 61 9.15 -24.10 -14.76
C GLN A 61 7.78 -24.20 -14.10
N TRP A 62 7.47 -23.31 -13.15
CA TRP A 62 6.23 -23.32 -12.36
C TRP A 62 5.23 -22.25 -12.79
N LEU A 63 5.70 -21.20 -13.43
CA LEU A 63 4.86 -20.12 -13.90
C LEU A 63 3.96 -20.58 -15.04
N ALA A 64 2.66 -20.22 -14.95
CA ALA A 64 1.70 -20.46 -15.99
C ALA A 64 2.12 -19.80 -17.31
N ARG A 65 1.61 -20.32 -18.41
CA ARG A 65 1.77 -19.70 -19.72
C ARG A 65 1.08 -18.33 -19.73
N GLY A 66 1.81 -17.25 -20.02
CA GLY A 66 1.30 -15.88 -19.97
C GLY A 66 1.61 -15.13 -18.67
N ALA A 67 2.05 -15.80 -17.60
CA ALA A 67 2.57 -15.14 -16.42
C ALA A 67 3.86 -14.37 -16.73
N THR A 68 4.10 -13.27 -16.04
CA THR A 68 5.27 -12.41 -16.25
C THR A 68 6.53 -13.05 -15.69
N ARG A 69 7.59 -13.13 -16.52
CA ARG A 69 8.90 -13.70 -16.13
C ARG A 69 9.83 -12.61 -15.63
N ALA A 70 10.58 -12.94 -14.59
CA ALA A 70 11.65 -12.09 -14.11
C ALA A 70 12.96 -12.41 -14.85
N HIS A 71 13.63 -11.41 -15.38
CA HIS A 71 14.90 -11.56 -16.05
C HIS A 71 15.89 -10.47 -15.67
N GLY A 72 17.07 -10.85 -15.19
CA GLY A 72 18.17 -9.93 -14.98
C GLY A 72 17.83 -8.79 -14.01
N ALA A 73 18.09 -7.56 -14.45
CA ALA A 73 17.76 -6.36 -13.70
C ALA A 73 16.29 -5.91 -13.88
N GLY A 74 15.56 -6.50 -14.85
CA GLY A 74 14.26 -6.04 -15.29
C GLY A 74 14.35 -4.80 -16.19
N GLU A 75 13.28 -4.48 -16.90
CA GLU A 75 13.17 -3.28 -17.72
C GLU A 75 12.85 -2.07 -16.85
N ARG A 76 13.77 -1.08 -16.78
CA ARG A 76 13.74 0.06 -15.89
C ARG A 76 14.06 1.35 -16.64
N ALA A 77 13.62 2.49 -16.09
CA ALA A 77 13.93 3.80 -16.68
C ALA A 77 15.44 4.13 -16.67
N ARG A 78 16.18 3.66 -15.68
CA ARG A 78 17.63 3.75 -15.59
C ARG A 78 18.23 2.35 -15.53
N GLU A 79 19.24 2.09 -16.36
CA GLU A 79 19.97 0.81 -16.30
C GLU A 79 20.59 0.58 -14.94
N GLU A 80 20.54 -0.65 -14.49
CA GLU A 80 21.15 -1.13 -13.24
C GLU A 80 21.71 -2.53 -13.43
N GLU A 81 22.74 -2.84 -12.65
CA GLU A 81 23.26 -4.21 -12.59
C GLU A 81 22.23 -5.14 -11.92
N PRO A 82 22.09 -6.37 -12.42
CA PRO A 82 21.26 -7.37 -11.78
C PRO A 82 21.75 -7.69 -10.35
N ASP A 83 20.81 -7.94 -9.44
CA ASP A 83 21.16 -8.41 -8.10
C ASP A 83 21.72 -9.85 -8.15
N THR A 84 22.59 -10.20 -7.22
CA THR A 84 23.20 -11.53 -7.14
C THR A 84 22.17 -12.61 -6.79
N PHE A 85 21.21 -12.29 -5.93
CA PHE A 85 20.28 -13.26 -5.33
C PHE A 85 18.81 -12.97 -5.66
N ARG A 86 18.40 -11.68 -5.66
CA ARG A 86 17.01 -11.28 -5.85
C ARG A 86 16.67 -11.12 -7.31
N THR A 87 15.49 -11.59 -7.70
CA THR A 87 14.89 -11.26 -8.99
C THR A 87 14.54 -9.75 -9.07
N CYS A 88 14.32 -9.24 -10.28
CA CYS A 88 14.00 -7.83 -10.49
C CYS A 88 12.75 -7.40 -9.71
N PHE A 89 11.71 -8.22 -9.66
CA PHE A 89 10.48 -7.91 -8.93
C PHE A 89 10.60 -8.06 -7.41
N GLU A 90 11.45 -8.95 -6.91
CA GLU A 90 11.79 -8.98 -5.49
C GLU A 90 12.52 -7.70 -5.05
N ARG A 91 13.40 -7.16 -5.90
CA ARG A 91 14.04 -5.86 -5.66
C ARG A 91 13.01 -4.72 -5.62
N ASP A 92 12.02 -4.74 -6.51
CA ASP A 92 10.96 -3.73 -6.55
C ASP A 92 10.13 -3.78 -5.27
N ARG A 93 9.70 -4.97 -4.87
CA ARG A 93 8.99 -5.18 -3.61
C ARG A 93 9.76 -4.60 -2.41
N ASP A 94 11.04 -4.96 -2.30
CA ASP A 94 11.89 -4.49 -1.19
C ASP A 94 12.06 -2.96 -1.22
N ARG A 95 12.25 -2.36 -2.41
CA ARG A 95 12.35 -0.90 -2.57
C ARG A 95 11.07 -0.21 -2.10
N ILE A 96 9.90 -0.72 -2.48
CA ILE A 96 8.61 -0.17 -2.05
C ILE A 96 8.49 -0.26 -0.53
N LEU A 97 8.72 -1.44 0.07
CA LEU A 97 8.63 -1.65 1.52
C LEU A 97 9.53 -0.70 2.33
N HIS A 98 10.73 -0.41 1.82
CA HIS A 98 11.68 0.49 2.49
C HIS A 98 11.48 1.96 2.13
N SER A 99 10.56 2.29 1.22
CA SER A 99 10.31 3.67 0.82
C SER A 99 9.60 4.48 1.90
N THR A 100 9.82 5.80 1.87
CA THR A 100 9.10 6.73 2.73
C THR A 100 7.62 6.82 2.33
N SER A 101 7.31 6.70 1.04
CA SER A 101 5.94 6.73 0.52
C SER A 101 5.11 5.59 1.12
N PHE A 102 5.63 4.37 1.16
CA PHE A 102 4.97 3.22 1.78
C PHE A 102 4.79 3.39 3.29
N ARG A 103 5.85 3.81 4.02
CA ARG A 103 5.73 4.05 5.47
C ARG A 103 4.69 5.10 5.83
N ARG A 104 4.54 6.16 5.02
CA ARG A 104 3.55 7.22 5.23
C ARG A 104 2.11 6.73 5.13
N LEU A 105 1.84 5.61 4.45
CA LEU A 105 0.51 5.00 4.40
C LEU A 105 -0.05 4.69 5.79
N SER A 106 0.80 4.44 6.79
CA SER A 106 0.37 4.24 8.19
C SER A 106 -0.31 5.45 8.82
N GLY A 107 -0.09 6.63 8.29
CA GLY A 107 -0.70 7.88 8.74
C GLY A 107 -1.69 8.49 7.76
N LYS A 108 -2.19 7.69 6.80
CA LYS A 108 -3.19 8.14 5.80
C LYS A 108 -4.49 7.37 5.97
N THR A 109 -5.59 8.10 5.86
CA THR A 109 -6.96 7.58 5.93
C THR A 109 -7.19 6.48 4.89
N GLN A 110 -7.76 5.35 5.32
CA GLN A 110 -8.39 4.37 4.43
C GLN A 110 -9.86 4.73 4.20
N VAL A 111 -10.69 4.69 5.24
CA VAL A 111 -12.13 5.01 5.20
C VAL A 111 -12.46 6.17 6.13
N PHE A 112 -12.02 6.08 7.37
CA PHE A 112 -12.33 7.06 8.42
C PHE A 112 -11.12 7.95 8.67
N VAL A 113 -11.34 9.26 8.66
CA VAL A 113 -10.30 10.24 9.00
C VAL A 113 -10.00 10.11 10.50
N PHE A 114 -8.73 9.95 10.86
CA PHE A 114 -8.29 9.68 12.23
C PHE A 114 -9.02 8.49 12.88
N PRO A 115 -8.87 7.28 12.31
CA PRO A 115 -9.49 6.08 12.85
C PRO A 115 -8.95 5.79 14.26
N ASP A 116 -9.74 5.05 15.05
CA ASP A 116 -9.26 4.47 16.29
C ASP A 116 -8.07 3.52 16.02
N ASP A 117 -7.19 3.35 17.00
CA ASP A 117 -5.91 2.65 16.86
C ASP A 117 -6.01 1.22 16.29
N HIS A 118 -7.16 0.57 16.44
CA HIS A 118 -7.41 -0.79 15.94
C HIS A 118 -8.01 -0.85 14.53
N MET A 119 -8.38 0.31 13.96
CA MET A 119 -8.93 0.40 12.60
C MET A 119 -7.83 0.45 11.54
N ARG A 120 -8.21 0.16 10.33
CA ARG A 120 -7.26 0.11 9.20
C ARG A 120 -6.78 1.49 8.77
N THR A 121 -5.49 1.54 8.50
CA THR A 121 -4.84 2.60 7.73
C THR A 121 -4.56 2.10 6.31
N ARG A 122 -4.15 2.97 5.39
CA ARG A 122 -3.74 2.55 4.05
C ARG A 122 -2.58 1.55 4.05
N LEU A 123 -1.70 1.60 5.05
CA LEU A 123 -0.62 0.62 5.19
C LEU A 123 -1.16 -0.79 5.45
N THR A 124 -2.08 -0.93 6.40
CA THR A 124 -2.66 -2.25 6.71
C THR A 124 -3.52 -2.76 5.57
N HIS A 125 -4.26 -1.87 4.88
CA HIS A 125 -4.98 -2.20 3.65
C HIS A 125 -4.04 -2.73 2.57
N ALA A 126 -2.94 -2.05 2.26
CA ALA A 126 -1.98 -2.51 1.25
C ALA A 126 -1.40 -3.90 1.56
N LEU A 127 -1.12 -4.19 2.84
CA LEU A 127 -0.68 -5.52 3.28
C LEU A 127 -1.78 -6.60 3.10
N GLU A 128 -3.04 -6.25 3.35
CA GLU A 128 -4.18 -7.15 3.18
C GLU A 128 -4.47 -7.40 1.69
N VAL A 129 -4.36 -6.38 0.83
CA VAL A 129 -4.43 -6.52 -0.63
C VAL A 129 -3.32 -7.44 -1.13
N ALA A 130 -2.09 -7.26 -0.65
CA ALA A 130 -0.95 -8.11 -1.01
C ALA A 130 -1.19 -9.57 -0.60
N GLN A 131 -1.80 -9.82 0.57
CA GLN A 131 -2.17 -11.17 1.00
C GLN A 131 -3.20 -11.80 0.06
N VAL A 132 -4.27 -11.07 -0.29
CA VAL A 132 -5.33 -11.55 -1.21
C VAL A 132 -4.74 -11.85 -2.58
N ALA A 133 -4.06 -10.87 -3.18
CA ALA A 133 -3.48 -10.97 -4.52
C ALA A 133 -2.48 -12.12 -4.64
N THR A 134 -1.54 -12.22 -3.70
CA THR A 134 -0.52 -13.28 -3.72
C THR A 134 -1.09 -14.67 -3.45
N SER A 135 -2.22 -14.78 -2.74
CA SER A 135 -2.93 -16.06 -2.59
C SER A 135 -3.47 -16.55 -3.94
N VAL A 136 -4.10 -15.68 -4.71
CA VAL A 136 -4.55 -16.00 -6.07
C VAL A 136 -3.35 -16.32 -6.96
N ALA A 137 -2.34 -15.45 -7.00
CA ALA A 137 -1.16 -15.62 -7.85
C ALA A 137 -0.46 -16.97 -7.64
N ARG A 138 -0.24 -17.37 -6.37
CA ARG A 138 0.34 -18.69 -6.04
C ARG A 138 -0.52 -19.85 -6.53
N ALA A 139 -1.83 -19.75 -6.39
CA ALA A 139 -2.73 -20.84 -6.75
C ALA A 139 -2.83 -21.07 -8.26
N VAL A 140 -2.61 -20.03 -9.07
CA VAL A 140 -2.76 -20.09 -10.53
C VAL A 140 -1.43 -20.00 -11.29
N GLY A 141 -0.30 -19.96 -10.57
CA GLY A 141 1.04 -19.96 -11.17
C GLY A 141 1.45 -18.62 -11.80
N LEU A 142 1.04 -17.49 -11.22
CA LEU A 142 1.52 -16.16 -11.61
C LEU A 142 2.77 -15.76 -10.82
N ASN A 143 3.45 -14.69 -11.26
CA ASN A 143 4.64 -14.17 -10.59
C ASN A 143 4.28 -13.50 -9.27
N VAL A 144 4.50 -14.23 -8.18
CA VAL A 144 4.14 -13.77 -6.82
C VAL A 144 4.90 -12.51 -6.42
N ALA A 145 6.18 -12.38 -6.81
CA ALA A 145 6.99 -11.22 -6.43
C ALA A 145 6.51 -9.94 -7.13
N LEU A 146 6.12 -10.03 -8.41
CA LEU A 146 5.51 -8.92 -9.15
C LEU A 146 4.15 -8.55 -8.55
N THR A 147 3.30 -9.55 -8.32
CA THR A 147 1.98 -9.34 -7.69
C THR A 147 2.10 -8.63 -6.34
N ASP A 148 3.05 -9.05 -5.50
CA ASP A 148 3.32 -8.47 -4.19
C ASP A 148 3.82 -7.03 -4.30
N ALA A 149 4.75 -6.76 -5.22
CA ALA A 149 5.28 -5.41 -5.47
C ALA A 149 4.18 -4.43 -5.91
N ILE A 150 3.33 -4.84 -6.87
CA ILE A 150 2.20 -4.01 -7.33
C ILE A 150 1.23 -3.76 -6.18
N ALA A 151 0.85 -4.80 -5.43
CA ALA A 151 -0.11 -4.69 -4.34
C ALA A 151 0.38 -3.79 -3.20
N LEU A 152 1.67 -3.87 -2.83
CA LEU A 152 2.23 -2.98 -1.82
C LEU A 152 2.32 -1.52 -2.29
N GLY A 153 2.57 -1.31 -3.59
CA GLY A 153 2.77 0.01 -4.17
C GLY A 153 1.50 0.75 -4.58
N HIS A 154 0.37 0.03 -4.78
CA HIS A 154 -0.82 0.55 -5.47
C HIS A 154 -1.37 1.87 -4.87
N ASP A 155 -1.35 2.00 -3.56
CA ASP A 155 -1.89 3.14 -2.82
C ASP A 155 -0.86 4.23 -2.46
N CYS A 156 0.42 4.07 -2.85
CA CYS A 156 1.49 5.01 -2.48
C CYS A 156 1.30 6.44 -3.01
N GLY A 157 0.40 6.64 -3.95
CA GLY A 157 0.08 7.95 -4.51
C GLY A 157 -1.03 8.72 -3.80
N HIS A 158 -1.79 8.11 -2.90
CA HIS A 158 -2.81 8.84 -2.15
C HIS A 158 -2.24 9.96 -1.29
N GLY A 159 -2.96 11.09 -1.28
CA GLY A 159 -2.72 12.19 -0.35
C GLY A 159 -3.36 11.97 1.03
N PRO A 160 -3.23 12.97 1.93
CA PRO A 160 -3.92 12.98 3.23
C PRO A 160 -5.45 12.94 3.05
N GLY A 161 -6.14 12.17 3.90
CA GLY A 161 -7.59 12.02 3.82
C GLY A 161 -8.09 11.12 2.69
N GLY A 162 -7.19 10.34 2.06
CA GLY A 162 -7.55 9.34 1.07
C GLY A 162 -8.17 9.92 -0.20
N HIS A 163 -9.34 9.43 -0.63
CA HIS A 163 -10.01 9.91 -1.85
C HIS A 163 -10.38 11.40 -1.82
N ALA A 164 -10.58 12.00 -0.63
CA ALA A 164 -10.79 13.45 -0.53
C ALA A 164 -9.57 14.25 -1.03
N SER A 165 -8.36 13.68 -0.96
CA SER A 165 -7.17 14.32 -1.51
C SER A 165 -7.18 14.40 -3.04
N GLU A 166 -7.83 13.46 -3.72
CA GLU A 166 -7.97 13.52 -5.19
C GLU A 166 -8.80 14.74 -5.59
N GLU A 167 -9.98 14.90 -4.98
CA GLU A 167 -10.82 16.09 -5.20
C GLU A 167 -10.09 17.39 -4.85
N ALA A 168 -9.32 17.38 -3.76
CA ALA A 168 -8.57 18.56 -3.33
C ALA A 168 -7.49 18.98 -4.32
N LEU A 169 -6.72 18.00 -4.82
CA LEU A 169 -5.53 18.24 -5.64
C LEU A 169 -5.81 18.31 -7.15
N ASP A 170 -6.95 17.77 -7.57
CA ASP A 170 -7.38 17.72 -8.98
C ASP A 170 -7.25 19.06 -9.73
N PRO A 171 -7.68 20.22 -9.18
CA PRO A 171 -7.60 21.50 -9.88
C PRO A 171 -6.16 21.98 -10.16
N TYR A 172 -5.17 21.44 -9.49
CA TYR A 172 -3.77 21.88 -9.56
C TYR A 172 -2.90 21.00 -10.45
N VAL A 173 -3.44 19.88 -10.95
CA VAL A 173 -2.71 18.91 -11.79
C VAL A 173 -3.28 18.89 -13.19
N VAL A 174 -2.44 19.08 -14.18
CA VAL A 174 -2.86 19.00 -15.59
C VAL A 174 -3.35 17.58 -15.90
N GLY A 175 -4.61 17.47 -16.30
CA GLY A 175 -5.26 16.16 -16.53
C GLY A 175 -5.91 15.53 -15.32
N GLY A 176 -5.91 16.22 -14.15
CA GLY A 176 -6.49 15.77 -12.90
C GLY A 176 -5.52 14.98 -12.02
N PHE A 177 -5.82 14.91 -10.73
CA PHE A 177 -5.06 14.12 -9.77
C PHE A 177 -5.68 12.73 -9.59
N ASP A 178 -4.93 11.70 -9.92
CA ASP A 178 -5.31 10.29 -9.77
C ASP A 178 -4.20 9.59 -8.98
N HIS A 179 -4.55 8.97 -7.83
CA HIS A 179 -3.57 8.37 -6.93
C HIS A 179 -2.76 7.24 -7.58
N ALA A 180 -3.36 6.47 -8.48
CA ALA A 180 -2.68 5.36 -9.12
C ALA A 180 -1.57 5.85 -10.05
N THR A 181 -1.89 6.85 -10.88
CA THR A 181 -0.92 7.53 -11.74
C THR A 181 0.13 8.27 -10.91
N TRP A 182 -0.30 9.03 -9.91
CA TRP A 182 0.60 9.77 -9.02
C TRP A 182 1.55 8.84 -8.26
N GLY A 183 1.06 7.68 -7.84
CA GLY A 183 1.86 6.63 -7.19
C GLY A 183 3.01 6.15 -8.06
N ALA A 184 2.69 5.76 -9.31
CA ALA A 184 3.67 5.24 -10.25
C ALA A 184 4.64 6.31 -10.75
N ASP A 185 4.13 7.49 -11.13
CA ASP A 185 4.89 8.48 -11.90
C ASP A 185 5.60 9.52 -11.02
N VAL A 186 5.14 9.71 -9.77
CA VAL A 186 5.69 10.71 -8.85
C VAL A 186 6.19 10.06 -7.57
N SER A 187 5.31 9.45 -6.77
CA SER A 187 5.65 9.00 -5.42
C SER A 187 6.73 7.91 -5.37
N LEU A 188 6.76 7.02 -6.36
CA LEU A 188 7.68 5.87 -6.45
C LEU A 188 8.73 6.02 -7.55
N ARG A 189 8.71 7.12 -8.32
CA ARG A 189 9.62 7.36 -9.46
C ARG A 189 11.09 7.21 -9.10
N ALA A 190 11.50 7.75 -7.95
CA ALA A 190 12.89 7.69 -7.49
C ALA A 190 13.40 6.26 -7.24
N LEU A 191 12.50 5.30 -7.04
CA LEU A 191 12.84 3.90 -6.75
C LEU A 191 13.33 3.14 -7.99
N ASN A 192 13.13 3.67 -9.19
CA ASN A 192 13.52 3.03 -10.45
C ASN A 192 12.98 1.60 -10.56
N LEU A 193 11.66 1.44 -10.38
CA LEU A 193 10.98 0.16 -10.44
C LEU A 193 10.88 -0.36 -11.88
N CYS A 194 10.65 -1.65 -12.06
CA CYS A 194 10.39 -2.26 -13.36
C CYS A 194 9.13 -1.69 -14.00
N HIS A 195 9.11 -1.68 -15.32
CA HIS A 195 7.97 -1.19 -16.12
C HIS A 195 6.67 -1.89 -15.76
N GLU A 196 6.70 -3.21 -15.60
CA GLU A 196 5.54 -4.04 -15.24
C GLU A 196 5.01 -3.69 -13.83
N THR A 197 5.90 -3.41 -12.88
CA THR A 197 5.53 -2.99 -11.53
C THR A 197 4.84 -1.62 -11.57
N LEU A 198 5.41 -0.65 -12.28
CA LEU A 198 4.84 0.69 -12.42
C LEU A 198 3.53 0.68 -13.21
N ASP A 199 3.42 -0.14 -14.26
CA ASP A 199 2.18 -0.30 -15.02
C ASP A 199 1.06 -0.87 -14.16
N GLY A 200 1.34 -1.93 -13.41
CA GLY A 200 0.36 -2.52 -12.49
C GLY A 200 -0.11 -1.53 -11.42
N ILE A 201 0.80 -0.72 -10.85
CA ILE A 201 0.45 0.34 -9.89
C ILE A 201 -0.40 1.42 -10.56
N ARG A 202 -0.01 1.90 -11.74
CA ARG A 202 -0.72 2.96 -12.50
C ARG A 202 -2.12 2.56 -12.92
N ASN A 203 -2.35 1.29 -13.18
CA ASN A 203 -3.58 0.79 -13.78
C ASN A 203 -4.38 -0.15 -12.87
N HIS A 204 -4.10 -0.20 -11.55
CA HIS A 204 -4.83 -1.10 -10.64
C HIS A 204 -6.31 -0.72 -10.47
N SER A 205 -6.64 0.57 -10.57
CA SER A 205 -8.03 1.04 -10.41
C SER A 205 -8.89 0.71 -11.64
N TRP A 206 -10.13 0.28 -11.42
CA TRP A 206 -11.06 -0.07 -12.51
C TRP A 206 -11.49 1.13 -13.37
N SER A 207 -11.20 2.34 -12.96
CA SER A 207 -11.39 3.56 -13.76
C SER A 207 -10.26 3.79 -14.77
N ARG A 208 -9.16 3.04 -14.65
CA ARG A 208 -7.97 3.13 -15.49
C ARG A 208 -8.02 2.10 -16.62
N PRO A 209 -7.15 2.21 -17.65
CA PRO A 209 -6.92 1.13 -18.60
C PRO A 209 -6.51 -0.16 -17.87
N ALA A 210 -6.77 -1.32 -18.50
CA ALA A 210 -6.31 -2.58 -17.95
C ALA A 210 -4.78 -2.63 -17.80
N PRO A 211 -4.26 -3.20 -16.70
CA PRO A 211 -2.82 -3.47 -16.58
C PRO A 211 -2.30 -4.36 -17.70
N LEU A 212 -1.04 -4.21 -18.05
CA LEU A 212 -0.40 -5.01 -19.11
C LEU A 212 -0.18 -6.47 -18.71
N THR A 213 -0.17 -6.76 -17.40
CA THR A 213 0.18 -8.08 -16.87
C THR A 213 -1.01 -8.72 -16.16
N PRO A 214 -1.14 -10.07 -16.21
CA PRO A 214 -2.15 -10.77 -15.42
C PRO A 214 -1.97 -10.57 -13.90
N GLU A 215 -0.74 -10.36 -13.44
CA GLU A 215 -0.44 -10.02 -12.04
C GLU A 215 -1.09 -8.68 -11.63
N GLY A 216 -1.00 -7.67 -12.50
CA GLY A 216 -1.66 -6.38 -12.29
C GLY A 216 -3.18 -6.50 -12.25
N GLU A 217 -3.77 -7.28 -13.15
CA GLU A 217 -5.22 -7.54 -13.12
C GLU A 217 -5.66 -8.27 -11.85
N VAL A 218 -4.87 -9.23 -11.36
CA VAL A 218 -5.15 -9.89 -10.06
C VAL A 218 -5.12 -8.89 -8.91
N VAL A 219 -4.18 -7.95 -8.90
CA VAL A 219 -4.14 -6.89 -7.87
C VAL A 219 -5.37 -5.99 -7.97
N SER A 220 -5.80 -5.63 -9.16
CA SER A 220 -6.99 -4.82 -9.42
C SER A 220 -8.28 -5.45 -8.82
N TRP A 221 -8.41 -6.77 -8.92
CA TRP A 221 -9.47 -7.52 -8.26
C TRP A 221 -9.27 -7.61 -6.75
N ALA A 222 -8.05 -7.88 -6.31
CA ALA A 222 -7.71 -8.07 -4.91
C ALA A 222 -7.96 -6.82 -4.08
N ASP A 223 -7.62 -5.63 -4.60
CA ASP A 223 -7.94 -4.35 -3.97
C ASP A 223 -9.45 -4.23 -3.73
N ARG A 224 -10.26 -4.46 -4.76
CA ARG A 224 -11.72 -4.38 -4.64
C ARG A 224 -12.29 -5.39 -3.65
N ILE A 225 -11.83 -6.63 -3.66
CA ILE A 225 -12.24 -7.67 -2.72
C ILE A 225 -11.86 -7.27 -1.28
N ALA A 226 -10.64 -6.77 -1.09
CA ALA A 226 -10.13 -6.40 0.21
C ALA A 226 -10.95 -5.25 0.80
N TYR A 227 -11.06 -4.11 0.08
CA TYR A 227 -11.72 -2.95 0.68
C TYR A 227 -13.21 -3.19 0.96
N VAL A 228 -13.97 -3.88 0.10
CA VAL A 228 -15.39 -4.08 0.41
C VAL A 228 -15.61 -4.93 1.66
N CYS A 229 -14.78 -5.95 1.90
CA CYS A 229 -14.88 -6.81 3.07
C CYS A 229 -14.39 -6.10 4.34
N HIS A 230 -13.31 -5.33 4.22
CA HIS A 230 -12.64 -4.69 5.35
C HIS A 230 -13.38 -3.44 5.82
N ASP A 231 -13.82 -2.60 4.89
CA ASP A 231 -14.54 -1.36 5.20
C ASP A 231 -15.88 -1.66 5.89
N PHE A 232 -16.55 -2.74 5.49
CA PHE A 232 -17.73 -3.21 6.19
C PHE A 232 -17.43 -3.64 7.63
N GLU A 233 -16.38 -4.44 7.83
CA GLU A 233 -15.97 -4.86 9.18
C GLU A 233 -15.61 -3.66 10.07
N ASP A 234 -14.86 -2.70 9.55
CA ASP A 234 -14.48 -1.49 10.27
C ASP A 234 -15.71 -0.63 10.58
N ALA A 235 -16.67 -0.51 9.65
CA ALA A 235 -17.92 0.21 9.88
C ALA A 235 -18.80 -0.47 10.94
N VAL A 236 -18.85 -1.79 10.98
CA VAL A 236 -19.53 -2.54 12.05
C VAL A 236 -18.85 -2.31 13.39
N SER A 237 -17.51 -2.38 13.43
CA SER A 237 -16.72 -2.15 14.64
C SER A 237 -16.89 -0.72 15.18
N ALA A 238 -17.03 0.25 14.28
CA ALA A 238 -17.32 1.65 14.62
C ALA A 238 -18.78 1.90 15.02
N GLY A 239 -19.66 0.90 14.98
CA GLY A 239 -21.10 1.06 15.25
C GLY A 239 -21.86 1.89 14.23
N LEU A 240 -21.32 2.03 13.01
CA LEU A 240 -21.91 2.82 11.93
C LEU A 240 -22.94 2.02 11.12
N VAL A 241 -22.76 0.71 11.07
CA VAL A 241 -23.61 -0.26 10.36
C VAL A 241 -23.76 -1.48 11.27
N ASN A 242 -24.93 -2.12 11.26
CA ASN A 242 -25.10 -3.40 11.94
C ASN A 242 -24.74 -4.56 11.00
N ALA A 243 -24.13 -5.60 11.54
CA ALA A 243 -23.76 -6.79 10.77
C ALA A 243 -24.97 -7.43 10.05
N ASP A 244 -26.16 -7.34 10.64
CA ASP A 244 -27.39 -7.89 10.09
C ASP A 244 -27.94 -7.10 8.89
N GLU A 245 -27.46 -5.89 8.66
CA GLU A 245 -27.85 -5.06 7.50
C GLU A 245 -27.17 -5.52 6.21
N LEU A 246 -26.18 -6.43 6.31
CA LEU A 246 -25.53 -7.00 5.11
C LEU A 246 -26.57 -7.67 4.22
N PRO A 247 -26.67 -7.31 2.93
CA PRO A 247 -27.66 -7.89 2.02
C PRO A 247 -27.63 -9.42 1.97
N GLY A 248 -28.82 -10.05 1.93
CA GLY A 248 -28.96 -11.52 1.90
C GLY A 248 -28.14 -12.18 0.78
N LEU A 249 -28.13 -11.59 -0.41
CA LEU A 249 -27.31 -12.05 -1.53
C LEU A 249 -25.84 -12.28 -1.17
N ILE A 250 -25.27 -11.38 -0.36
CA ILE A 250 -23.86 -11.46 0.05
C ILE A 250 -23.70 -12.56 1.12
N ARG A 251 -24.59 -12.58 2.11
CA ARG A 251 -24.60 -13.63 3.16
C ARG A 251 -24.72 -15.02 2.60
N ASP A 252 -25.65 -15.21 1.67
CA ASP A 252 -25.96 -16.52 1.10
C ASP A 252 -24.82 -17.06 0.22
N ARG A 253 -24.11 -16.18 -0.50
CA ARG A 253 -23.04 -16.58 -1.42
C ARG A 253 -21.66 -16.56 -0.81
N CYS A 254 -21.40 -15.56 0.04
CA CYS A 254 -20.04 -15.28 0.54
C CYS A 254 -19.91 -15.47 2.04
N GLY A 255 -21.04 -15.67 2.75
CA GLY A 255 -21.05 -15.79 4.22
C GLY A 255 -21.17 -14.45 4.94
N ALA A 256 -21.32 -14.52 6.25
CA ALA A 256 -21.57 -13.35 7.11
C ALA A 256 -20.30 -12.72 7.67
N SER A 257 -19.21 -13.49 7.79
CA SER A 257 -17.95 -13.02 8.36
C SER A 257 -16.95 -12.63 7.27
N ARG A 258 -16.08 -11.65 7.56
CA ARG A 258 -14.98 -11.24 6.68
C ARG A 258 -14.17 -12.43 6.15
N ARG A 259 -13.83 -13.38 7.04
CA ARG A 259 -13.08 -14.59 6.66
C ARG A 259 -13.79 -15.40 5.58
N GLN A 260 -15.12 -15.58 5.71
CA GLN A 260 -15.92 -16.31 4.74
C GLN A 260 -15.99 -15.54 3.42
N GLN A 261 -16.22 -14.23 3.48
CA GLN A 261 -16.34 -13.35 2.32
C GLN A 261 -15.05 -13.32 1.50
N LEU A 262 -13.90 -13.06 2.14
CA LEU A 262 -12.59 -13.12 1.49
C LEU A 262 -12.32 -14.50 0.87
N GLY A 263 -12.59 -15.58 1.63
CA GLY A 263 -12.42 -16.95 1.14
C GLY A 263 -13.28 -17.25 -0.08
N ALA A 264 -14.55 -16.82 -0.08
CA ALA A 264 -15.46 -17.02 -1.20
C ALA A 264 -14.97 -16.31 -2.47
N PHE A 265 -14.60 -15.05 -2.38
CA PHE A 265 -14.12 -14.28 -3.54
C PHE A 265 -12.77 -14.79 -4.07
N ILE A 266 -11.81 -15.08 -3.19
CA ILE A 266 -10.51 -15.65 -3.58
C ILE A 266 -10.71 -17.00 -4.30
N ASN A 267 -11.53 -17.89 -3.75
CA ASN A 267 -11.79 -19.20 -4.35
C ASN A 267 -12.53 -19.09 -5.68
N ALA A 268 -13.48 -18.16 -5.79
CA ALA A 268 -14.19 -17.90 -7.05
C ALA A 268 -13.24 -17.43 -8.16
N MET A 269 -12.31 -16.51 -7.84
CA MET A 269 -11.26 -16.09 -8.78
C MET A 269 -10.38 -17.26 -9.20
N ILE A 270 -9.86 -18.04 -8.25
CA ILE A 270 -8.98 -19.18 -8.53
C ILE A 270 -9.70 -20.20 -9.41
N ALA A 271 -10.95 -20.54 -9.11
CA ALA A 271 -11.74 -21.47 -9.90
C ALA A 271 -11.93 -20.95 -11.32
N THR A 272 -12.38 -19.71 -11.48
CA THR A 272 -12.60 -19.09 -12.80
C THR A 272 -11.32 -19.07 -13.63
N ILE A 273 -10.20 -18.64 -13.05
CA ILE A 273 -8.92 -18.57 -13.77
C ILE A 273 -8.45 -19.97 -14.19
N ARG A 274 -8.59 -20.98 -13.34
CA ARG A 274 -8.21 -22.36 -13.66
C ARG A 274 -9.07 -22.98 -14.74
N ASP A 275 -10.36 -22.68 -14.74
CA ASP A 275 -11.31 -23.27 -15.68
C ASP A 275 -11.30 -22.58 -17.05
N THR A 276 -11.01 -21.28 -17.10
CA THR A 276 -11.13 -20.45 -18.31
C THR A 276 -9.82 -19.87 -18.84
N GLY A 277 -8.80 -19.75 -17.98
CA GLY A 277 -7.56 -19.02 -18.27
C GLY A 277 -7.71 -17.49 -18.23
N VAL A 278 -8.90 -16.97 -17.90
CA VAL A 278 -9.18 -15.52 -17.86
C VAL A 278 -9.06 -15.02 -16.42
N ILE A 279 -8.34 -13.91 -16.22
CA ILE A 279 -8.29 -13.25 -14.92
C ILE A 279 -9.65 -12.62 -14.65
N GLY A 280 -10.37 -13.16 -13.68
CA GLY A 280 -11.72 -12.73 -13.39
C GLY A 280 -12.41 -13.60 -12.35
N MET A 281 -13.72 -13.43 -12.26
CA MET A 281 -14.59 -14.11 -11.32
C MET A 281 -15.88 -14.54 -12.03
N ASP A 282 -16.48 -15.63 -11.62
CA ASP A 282 -17.79 -16.03 -12.14
C ASP A 282 -18.86 -14.96 -11.86
N SER A 283 -19.88 -14.92 -12.72
CA SER A 283 -20.90 -13.86 -12.69
C SER A 283 -21.64 -13.79 -11.35
N SER A 284 -21.84 -14.93 -10.69
CA SER A 284 -22.61 -14.98 -9.44
C SER A 284 -21.87 -14.35 -8.25
N HIS A 285 -20.56 -14.59 -8.14
CA HIS A 285 -19.74 -13.93 -7.11
C HIS A 285 -19.44 -12.48 -7.49
N ALA A 286 -19.26 -12.18 -8.78
CA ALA A 286 -19.09 -10.80 -9.26
C ALA A 286 -20.33 -9.93 -8.95
N GLU A 287 -21.54 -10.48 -9.09
CA GLU A 287 -22.78 -9.82 -8.69
C GLU A 287 -22.82 -9.54 -7.16
N ALA A 288 -22.42 -10.53 -6.35
CA ALA A 288 -22.33 -10.35 -4.90
C ALA A 288 -21.31 -9.28 -4.52
N LEU A 289 -20.15 -9.25 -5.17
CA LEU A 289 -19.10 -8.23 -4.96
C LEU A 289 -19.62 -6.83 -5.34
N ALA A 290 -20.33 -6.70 -6.47
CA ALA A 290 -20.93 -5.44 -6.89
C ALA A 290 -22.02 -4.98 -5.93
N ALA A 291 -22.88 -5.87 -5.44
CA ALA A 291 -23.89 -5.58 -4.44
C ALA A 291 -23.27 -5.16 -3.11
N PHE A 292 -22.17 -5.79 -2.69
CA PHE A 292 -21.43 -5.45 -1.47
C PHE A 292 -20.86 -4.03 -1.57
N ARG A 293 -20.19 -3.72 -2.70
CA ARG A 293 -19.69 -2.38 -2.95
C ARG A 293 -20.80 -1.33 -2.95
N ALA A 294 -21.93 -1.62 -3.58
CA ALA A 294 -23.07 -0.71 -3.60
C ALA A 294 -23.68 -0.50 -2.21
N PHE A 295 -23.68 -1.51 -1.36
CA PHE A 295 -24.08 -1.40 0.04
C PHE A 295 -23.12 -0.49 0.81
N ASN A 296 -21.79 -0.74 0.76
CA ASN A 296 -20.80 0.10 1.43
C ASN A 296 -20.87 1.55 0.95
N TYR A 297 -21.06 1.76 -0.34
CA TYR A 297 -21.19 3.09 -0.92
C TYR A 297 -22.30 3.89 -0.24
N ARG A 298 -23.50 3.33 -0.15
CA ARG A 298 -24.67 4.00 0.47
C ARG A 298 -24.53 4.13 1.99
N SER A 299 -24.09 3.06 2.65
CA SER A 299 -24.20 2.94 4.11
C SER A 299 -22.95 3.45 4.85
N ILE A 300 -21.81 3.61 4.17
CA ILE A 300 -20.55 4.04 4.76
C ILE A 300 -20.07 5.37 4.16
N TYR A 301 -19.80 5.40 2.84
CA TYR A 301 -19.12 6.55 2.23
C TYR A 301 -20.01 7.75 2.01
N MET A 302 -21.28 7.54 1.66
CA MET A 302 -22.25 8.64 1.39
C MET A 302 -23.01 9.14 2.61
N ARG A 303 -22.59 8.76 3.83
CA ARG A 303 -23.17 9.32 5.05
C ARG A 303 -22.81 10.80 5.16
N GLU A 304 -23.75 11.61 5.67
CA GLU A 304 -23.57 13.05 5.85
C GLU A 304 -22.30 13.39 6.65
N ALA A 305 -22.05 12.65 7.75
CA ALA A 305 -20.86 12.82 8.55
C ALA A 305 -19.56 12.52 7.76
N SER A 306 -19.55 11.47 6.92
CA SER A 306 -18.40 11.14 6.08
C SER A 306 -18.14 12.21 5.02
N GLN A 307 -19.20 12.73 4.39
CA GLN A 307 -19.13 13.80 3.42
C GLN A 307 -18.63 15.12 4.05
N LEU A 308 -19.09 15.44 5.26
CA LEU A 308 -18.60 16.61 5.99
C LEU A 308 -17.09 16.54 6.27
N GLN A 309 -16.60 15.36 6.69
CA GLN A 309 -15.17 15.15 6.90
C GLN A 309 -14.39 15.32 5.59
N ALA A 310 -14.88 14.75 4.48
CA ALA A 310 -14.25 14.90 3.17
C ALA A 310 -14.14 16.37 2.75
N HIS A 311 -15.23 17.15 2.89
CA HIS A 311 -15.21 18.59 2.61
C HIS A 311 -14.19 19.37 3.43
N ARG A 312 -14.05 19.04 4.72
CA ARG A 312 -13.04 19.66 5.59
C ARG A 312 -11.63 19.35 5.12
N VAL A 313 -11.36 18.09 4.74
CA VAL A 313 -10.07 17.68 4.17
C VAL A 313 -9.79 18.46 2.88
N VAL A 314 -10.76 18.51 1.96
CA VAL A 314 -10.63 19.23 0.68
C VAL A 314 -10.25 20.69 0.89
N GLY A 315 -11.00 21.42 1.73
CA GLY A 315 -10.74 22.83 2.02
C GLY A 315 -9.33 23.05 2.61
N MET A 316 -8.98 22.24 3.59
CA MET A 316 -7.67 22.31 4.26
C MET A 316 -6.50 22.05 3.28
N LEU A 317 -6.58 21.01 2.46
CA LEU A 317 -5.51 20.66 1.52
C LEU A 317 -5.32 21.71 0.43
N ARG A 318 -6.43 22.29 -0.09
CA ARG A 318 -6.35 23.39 -1.05
C ARG A 318 -5.65 24.59 -0.43
N GLY A 319 -6.01 24.98 0.78
CA GLY A 319 -5.33 26.06 1.51
C GLY A 319 -3.84 25.82 1.68
N LEU A 320 -3.43 24.58 1.98
CA LEU A 320 -2.01 24.22 2.09
C LEU A 320 -1.29 24.31 0.74
N VAL A 321 -1.89 23.79 -0.35
CA VAL A 321 -1.29 23.89 -1.69
C VAL A 321 -1.09 25.36 -2.09
N GLU A 322 -2.12 26.20 -1.93
CA GLU A 322 -2.04 27.61 -2.28
C GLU A 322 -1.01 28.36 -1.42
N HIS A 323 -0.94 28.04 -0.13
CA HIS A 323 0.06 28.63 0.77
C HIS A 323 1.49 28.27 0.36
N TYR A 324 1.78 26.99 0.13
CA TYR A 324 3.12 26.57 -0.28
C TYR A 324 3.49 27.06 -1.69
N ALA A 325 2.54 27.18 -2.58
CA ALA A 325 2.76 27.78 -3.89
C ALA A 325 3.05 29.29 -3.82
N ALA A 326 2.40 30.01 -2.88
CA ALA A 326 2.66 31.42 -2.62
C ALA A 326 4.01 31.67 -1.90
N PHE A 327 4.43 30.72 -1.07
CA PHE A 327 5.66 30.78 -0.29
C PHE A 327 6.57 29.58 -0.55
N PRO A 328 7.08 29.40 -1.77
CA PRO A 328 7.82 28.19 -2.14
C PRO A 328 9.12 27.98 -1.38
N ALA A 329 9.66 29.00 -0.73
CA ALA A 329 10.82 28.91 0.17
C ALA A 329 10.55 28.05 1.44
N LEU A 330 9.28 27.80 1.77
CA LEU A 330 8.88 26.91 2.88
C LEU A 330 8.94 25.43 2.51
N LEU A 331 9.00 25.11 1.21
CA LEU A 331 9.12 23.73 0.74
C LEU A 331 10.54 23.20 1.02
N PRO A 332 10.71 21.90 1.29
CA PRO A 332 12.02 21.27 1.33
C PRO A 332 12.77 21.47 0.01
N GLU A 333 14.10 21.49 0.03
CA GLU A 333 14.90 21.54 -1.20
C GLU A 333 14.65 20.30 -2.05
N ASP A 334 14.32 20.53 -3.30
CA ASP A 334 14.09 19.49 -4.30
C ASP A 334 14.63 19.98 -5.64
N ASP A 335 15.56 19.25 -6.22
CA ASP A 335 16.21 19.61 -7.49
C ASP A 335 15.25 19.44 -8.69
N GLU A 336 14.16 18.73 -8.54
CA GLU A 336 13.20 18.44 -9.62
C GLU A 336 12.25 19.62 -9.90
N PHE A 337 12.00 20.48 -8.90
CA PHE A 337 11.06 21.61 -9.03
C PHE A 337 11.73 22.95 -8.69
N PRO A 338 12.12 23.76 -9.69
CA PRO A 338 12.61 25.14 -9.46
C PRO A 338 11.53 25.97 -8.75
N ARG A 339 11.91 26.63 -7.62
CA ARG A 339 10.96 27.25 -6.68
C ARG A 339 11.01 28.78 -6.66
N ASP A 340 11.73 29.39 -7.60
CA ASP A 340 12.14 30.78 -7.47
C ASP A 340 10.98 31.80 -7.65
N VAL A 341 9.85 31.40 -8.24
CA VAL A 341 8.73 32.29 -8.51
C VAL A 341 7.45 31.79 -7.84
N ALA A 342 6.95 32.57 -6.89
CA ALA A 342 5.68 32.33 -6.23
C ALA A 342 4.52 32.16 -7.25
N MET A 343 3.62 31.22 -6.96
CA MET A 343 2.45 30.88 -7.80
C MET A 343 2.79 30.51 -9.25
N SER A 344 4.04 30.20 -9.56
CA SER A 344 4.42 29.65 -10.86
C SER A 344 3.90 28.22 -11.03
N PRO A 345 3.76 27.68 -12.25
CA PRO A 345 3.42 26.28 -12.47
C PRO A 345 4.37 25.30 -11.74
N ALA A 346 5.66 25.65 -11.66
CA ALA A 346 6.65 24.85 -10.94
C ALA A 346 6.43 24.88 -9.41
N ALA A 347 6.15 26.07 -8.84
CA ALA A 347 5.82 26.21 -7.43
C ALA A 347 4.53 25.45 -7.06
N LEU A 348 3.51 25.49 -7.92
CA LEU A 348 2.29 24.72 -7.75
C LEU A 348 2.56 23.22 -7.79
N ALA A 349 3.32 22.73 -8.77
CA ALA A 349 3.66 21.31 -8.86
C ALA A 349 4.45 20.82 -7.63
N ALA A 350 5.42 21.62 -7.16
CA ALA A 350 6.15 21.33 -5.93
C ALA A 350 5.24 21.31 -4.69
N ALA A 351 4.33 22.27 -4.57
CA ALA A 351 3.36 22.35 -3.47
C ALA A 351 2.42 21.13 -3.47
N VAL A 352 1.89 20.74 -4.64
CA VAL A 352 1.05 19.53 -4.78
C VAL A 352 1.84 18.28 -4.38
N SER A 353 3.07 18.13 -4.88
CA SER A 353 3.91 16.97 -4.54
C SER A 353 4.18 16.88 -3.04
N TYR A 354 4.48 18.01 -2.41
CA TYR A 354 4.74 18.06 -0.97
C TYR A 354 3.49 17.74 -0.14
N VAL A 355 2.34 18.37 -0.47
CA VAL A 355 1.07 18.16 0.24
C VAL A 355 0.56 16.73 0.03
N ALA A 356 0.60 16.20 -1.19
CA ALA A 356 0.26 14.82 -1.48
C ALA A 356 1.11 13.82 -0.68
N GLY A 357 2.37 14.15 -0.42
CA GLY A 357 3.28 13.35 0.41
C GLY A 357 3.01 13.38 1.91
N MET A 358 2.19 14.29 2.42
CA MET A 358 1.91 14.41 3.87
C MET A 358 1.12 13.22 4.41
N THR A 359 1.21 13.01 5.73
CA THR A 359 0.24 12.23 6.49
C THR A 359 -0.91 13.12 6.94
N ASP A 360 -2.04 12.55 7.32
CA ASP A 360 -3.23 13.29 7.75
C ASP A 360 -2.92 14.23 8.92
N ARG A 361 -2.25 13.71 9.96
CA ARG A 361 -1.87 14.50 11.15
C ARG A 361 -0.89 15.61 10.80
N PHE A 362 0.05 15.36 9.88
CA PHE A 362 1.01 16.38 9.48
C PHE A 362 0.32 17.49 8.69
N ALA A 363 -0.58 17.16 7.78
CA ALA A 363 -1.36 18.16 7.02
C ALA A 363 -2.20 19.04 7.94
N CYS A 364 -2.92 18.45 8.90
CA CYS A 364 -3.72 19.21 9.85
C CYS A 364 -2.88 20.12 10.75
N ARG A 365 -1.73 19.64 11.26
CA ARG A 365 -0.80 20.48 12.05
C ARG A 365 -0.23 21.62 11.22
N SER A 366 0.10 21.37 9.97
CA SER A 366 0.58 22.40 9.03
C SER A 366 -0.51 23.47 8.80
N ALA A 367 -1.76 23.06 8.63
CA ALA A 367 -2.87 24.01 8.47
C ALA A 367 -3.08 24.89 9.72
N LEU A 368 -3.04 24.29 10.90
CA LEU A 368 -3.11 25.06 12.17
C LEU A 368 -1.96 26.05 12.30
N THR A 369 -0.74 25.64 11.95
CA THR A 369 0.46 26.45 12.21
C THR A 369 0.69 27.54 11.17
N LEU A 370 0.37 27.26 9.91
CA LEU A 370 0.71 28.12 8.77
C LEU A 370 -0.46 28.98 8.30
N LEU A 371 -1.69 28.48 8.47
CA LEU A 371 -2.90 29.12 7.92
C LEU A 371 -3.82 29.68 9.01
N ASP A 372 -3.47 29.56 10.29
CA ASP A 372 -4.38 29.82 11.41
C ASP A 372 -5.77 29.17 11.19
N TRP A 373 -5.77 27.95 10.61
CA TRP A 373 -7.00 27.25 10.24
C TRP A 373 -7.86 26.99 11.47
N PRO A 374 -9.17 27.33 11.44
CA PRO A 374 -10.02 27.14 12.61
C PRO A 374 -10.09 25.66 12.99
N ILE A 375 -9.84 25.34 14.26
CA ILE A 375 -9.79 23.97 14.76
C ILE A 375 -11.12 23.22 14.58
N ASP A 376 -12.23 23.91 14.64
CA ASP A 376 -13.58 23.40 14.42
C ASP A 376 -13.90 23.09 12.95
N GLN A 377 -13.08 23.59 12.02
CA GLN A 377 -13.12 23.30 10.59
C GLN A 377 -12.15 22.19 10.18
N LEU A 378 -11.31 21.70 11.09
CA LEU A 378 -10.48 20.52 10.83
C LEU A 378 -11.31 19.23 10.90
N PRO A 379 -10.86 18.16 10.25
CA PRO A 379 -11.42 16.84 10.45
C PRO A 379 -11.43 16.44 11.92
N ASN A 380 -12.51 15.83 12.42
CA ASN A 380 -12.61 15.39 13.82
C ASN A 380 -11.62 14.26 14.10
N GLY A 381 -11.07 14.20 15.33
CA GLY A 381 -10.19 13.12 15.79
C GLY A 381 -8.72 13.50 15.97
N ILE A 382 -8.31 14.72 15.58
CA ILE A 382 -7.03 15.27 16.01
C ILE A 382 -7.11 15.60 17.50
N ASP A 383 -6.24 15.02 18.30
CA ASP A 383 -6.03 15.35 19.71
C ASP A 383 -7.29 15.21 20.61
N ARG A 384 -8.01 14.09 20.49
CA ARG A 384 -8.87 13.61 21.56
C ARG A 384 -8.13 12.66 22.47
#